data_2598c73187a638df351c8ab200cd9780
#
_entry.id   2598c73187a638df351c8ab200cd9780
#
_cell.length_a   1.000
_cell.length_b   1.000
_cell.length_c   1.000
_cell.angle_alpha   90.00
_cell.angle_beta   90.00
_cell.angle_gamma   90.00
#
_symmetry.space_group_name_H-M   'P 1'
#
loop_
_entity.id
_entity.type
_entity.pdbx_description
1 polymer ?
#
loop_
_entity_poly.entity_id
_entity_poly.type
_entity_poly.pdbx_seq_one_letter_code
_entity_poly.pdbx_strand_id
1 'polypeptide(L)'
;MVTSADFPRSTHLFEQSNVASTADGGATMTLLNPAVEGVLARLYAEAKENDRQLQREEEAALRASFDGRLDEETLASIQNRTFMAVAPEVGRFFYILVRSYKPSRIVEFGTSFGLSAIHLAAALRDNGSGQLITTEQSSEKAARAAQHFEQAGLSNLIELRHGDAFVTLQGVEKIDMLVLDGWKPLYLPLLQMLEPVLAPHCLVVADDVISLAAKCAPYLDYVRDRANGYVSCEIPLDDGVELSFR
;
A
#
# COMPACT_ATOMS: atom_id res chain seq x y z
N MET A 1 12.07 -37.71 -8.09
CA MET A 1 11.06 -37.45 -9.12
C MET A 1 9.71 -37.44 -8.40
N VAL A 2 9.18 -36.28 -8.10
CA VAL A 2 7.82 -36.10 -7.60
C VAL A 2 7.16 -35.08 -8.53
N THR A 3 6.14 -35.54 -9.22
CA THR A 3 5.40 -34.86 -10.26
C THR A 3 4.50 -33.77 -9.64
N SER A 4 4.48 -32.61 -10.28
CA SER A 4 3.59 -31.49 -9.99
C SER A 4 2.13 -31.92 -10.07
N ALA A 5 1.37 -31.71 -8.99
CA ALA A 5 -0.07 -31.85 -8.99
C ALA A 5 -0.71 -30.50 -9.28
N ASP A 6 -1.53 -30.47 -10.32
CA ASP A 6 -2.37 -29.35 -10.75
C ASP A 6 -3.34 -28.93 -9.65
N PHE A 7 -3.29 -27.65 -9.26
CA PHE A 7 -4.38 -27.03 -8.49
C PHE A 7 -5.35 -26.34 -9.44
N PRO A 8 -6.64 -26.61 -9.37
CA PRO A 8 -7.64 -25.94 -10.22
C PRO A 8 -7.81 -24.48 -9.77
N ARG A 9 -7.69 -23.57 -10.73
CA ARG A 9 -8.09 -22.15 -10.55
C ARG A 9 -9.59 -22.08 -10.33
N SER A 10 -10.01 -21.73 -9.13
CA SER A 10 -11.42 -21.51 -8.79
C SER A 10 -11.85 -20.12 -9.24
N THR A 11 -12.56 -20.06 -10.37
CA THR A 11 -13.34 -18.88 -10.77
C THR A 11 -14.66 -18.90 -10.00
N HIS A 12 -14.74 -18.23 -8.87
CA HIS A 12 -16.02 -17.98 -8.22
C HIS A 12 -16.56 -16.61 -8.61
N LEU A 13 -17.62 -16.65 -9.39
CA LEU A 13 -18.57 -15.56 -9.64
C LEU A 13 -19.13 -15.04 -8.30
N PHE A 14 -19.05 -13.73 -8.10
CA PHE A 14 -19.75 -13.06 -7.01
C PHE A 14 -21.24 -13.04 -7.32
N GLU A 15 -22.02 -13.92 -6.70
CA GLU A 15 -23.45 -13.73 -6.54
C GLU A 15 -23.71 -12.67 -5.47
N GLN A 16 -24.51 -11.67 -5.86
CA GLN A 16 -25.00 -10.64 -4.94
C GLN A 16 -25.97 -11.31 -3.95
N SER A 17 -25.50 -11.62 -2.76
CA SER A 17 -26.37 -11.96 -1.65
C SER A 17 -26.77 -10.68 -0.92
N ASN A 18 -28.08 -10.34 -1.05
CA ASN A 18 -28.76 -9.40 -0.17
C ASN A 18 -28.64 -9.89 1.28
N VAL A 19 -27.74 -9.32 2.05
CA VAL A 19 -27.70 -9.52 3.49
C VAL A 19 -28.64 -8.51 4.12
N ALA A 20 -29.79 -9.00 4.56
CA ALA A 20 -30.71 -8.26 5.38
C ALA A 20 -30.02 -7.79 6.68
N SER A 21 -30.17 -6.49 7.01
CA SER A 21 -29.75 -5.87 8.25
C SER A 21 -30.37 -6.63 9.45
N THR A 22 -29.52 -7.36 10.18
CA THR A 22 -29.87 -7.81 11.52
C THR A 22 -29.48 -6.71 12.51
N ALA A 23 -30.47 -6.09 13.15
CA ALA A 23 -30.31 -5.18 14.27
C ALA A 23 -29.81 -5.96 15.47
N ASP A 24 -28.48 -6.03 15.62
CA ASP A 24 -27.83 -6.37 16.87
C ASP A 24 -26.64 -5.40 17.00
N GLY A 25 -26.52 -4.69 18.14
CA GLY A 25 -25.67 -3.51 18.36
C GLY A 25 -24.16 -3.76 18.33
N GLY A 26 -23.66 -4.61 17.44
CA GLY A 26 -22.25 -4.78 17.10
C GLY A 26 -21.78 -3.62 16.22
N ALA A 27 -20.74 -2.91 16.63
CA ALA A 27 -20.12 -1.86 15.81
C ALA A 27 -19.73 -2.43 14.43
N THR A 28 -20.38 -1.92 13.38
CA THR A 28 -20.07 -2.30 12.00
C THR A 28 -18.63 -1.88 11.67
N MET A 29 -17.82 -2.81 11.16
CA MET A 29 -16.45 -2.49 10.73
C MET A 29 -16.45 -1.36 9.70
N THR A 30 -15.53 -0.41 9.83
CA THR A 30 -15.45 0.77 8.95
C THR A 30 -15.26 0.37 7.49
N LEU A 31 -14.53 -0.71 7.18
CA LEU A 31 -14.39 -1.22 5.82
C LEU A 31 -15.72 -1.65 5.19
N LEU A 32 -16.72 -2.02 5.99
CA LEU A 32 -18.07 -2.40 5.52
C LEU A 32 -19.04 -1.20 5.52
N ASN A 33 -18.55 0.00 5.84
CA ASN A 33 -19.35 1.21 5.73
C ASN A 33 -19.57 1.54 4.24
N PRO A 34 -20.81 1.80 3.78
CA PRO A 34 -21.10 2.07 2.37
C PRO A 34 -20.27 3.20 1.74
N ALA A 35 -19.89 4.23 2.53
CA ALA A 35 -19.04 5.31 2.01
C ALA A 35 -17.61 4.80 1.71
N VAL A 36 -17.02 4.01 2.62
CA VAL A 36 -15.68 3.44 2.43
C VAL A 36 -15.69 2.38 1.32
N GLU A 37 -16.65 1.45 1.35
CA GLU A 37 -16.80 0.43 0.30
C GLU A 37 -17.00 1.07 -1.08
N GLY A 38 -17.85 2.08 -1.19
CA GLY A 38 -18.11 2.78 -2.44
C GLY A 38 -16.89 3.49 -3.00
N VAL A 39 -16.07 4.13 -2.15
CA VAL A 39 -14.82 4.76 -2.56
C VAL A 39 -13.82 3.71 -3.02
N LEU A 40 -13.59 2.65 -2.24
CA LEU A 40 -12.64 1.58 -2.60
C LEU A 40 -13.06 0.86 -3.90
N ALA A 41 -14.34 0.49 -4.04
CA ALA A 41 -14.83 -0.18 -5.25
C ALA A 41 -14.62 0.66 -6.51
N ARG A 42 -14.91 1.98 -6.42
CA ARG A 42 -14.67 2.91 -7.51
C ARG A 42 -13.19 3.03 -7.84
N LEU A 43 -12.32 3.19 -6.84
CA LEU A 43 -10.88 3.33 -7.05
C LEU A 43 -10.25 2.08 -7.65
N TYR A 44 -10.64 0.89 -7.22
CA TYR A 44 -10.17 -0.36 -7.82
C TYR A 44 -10.66 -0.53 -9.28
N ALA A 45 -11.88 -0.07 -9.58
CA ALA A 45 -12.38 -0.09 -10.96
C ALA A 45 -11.62 0.91 -11.85
N GLU A 46 -11.38 2.12 -11.36
CA GLU A 46 -10.57 3.14 -12.04
C GLU A 46 -9.14 2.66 -12.26
N ALA A 47 -8.49 2.09 -11.23
CA ALA A 47 -7.14 1.55 -11.33
C ALA A 47 -7.05 0.51 -12.45
N LYS A 48 -7.96 -0.45 -12.46
CA LYS A 48 -7.97 -1.53 -13.46
C LYS A 48 -8.13 -1.02 -14.89
N GLU A 49 -8.97 -0.02 -15.12
CA GLU A 49 -9.17 0.54 -16.45
C GLU A 49 -8.01 1.43 -16.88
N ASN A 50 -7.54 2.28 -15.96
CA ASN A 50 -6.42 3.19 -16.18
C ASN A 50 -5.13 2.41 -16.49
N ASP A 51 -4.80 1.39 -15.70
CA ASP A 51 -3.56 0.64 -15.86
C ASP A 51 -3.56 -0.16 -17.16
N ARG A 52 -4.71 -0.67 -17.60
CA ARG A 52 -4.87 -1.28 -18.93
C ARG A 52 -4.64 -0.28 -20.06
N GLN A 53 -5.13 0.94 -19.93
CA GLN A 53 -4.91 1.99 -20.92
C GLN A 53 -3.45 2.38 -20.98
N LEU A 54 -2.82 2.61 -19.84
CA LEU A 54 -1.41 3.00 -19.76
C LEU A 54 -0.48 1.90 -20.26
N GLN A 55 -0.78 0.63 -20.02
CA GLN A 55 -0.03 -0.49 -20.58
C GLN A 55 -0.07 -0.46 -22.12
N ARG A 56 -1.22 -0.17 -22.73
CA ARG A 56 -1.32 -0.04 -24.20
C ARG A 56 -0.52 1.15 -24.72
N GLU A 57 -0.53 2.28 -23.99
CA GLU A 57 0.24 3.48 -24.32
C GLU A 57 1.75 3.18 -24.23
N GLU A 58 2.19 2.49 -23.18
CA GLU A 58 3.58 2.06 -22.99
C GLU A 58 4.04 1.13 -24.11
N GLU A 59 3.25 0.09 -24.42
CA GLU A 59 3.52 -0.82 -25.54
C GLU A 59 3.60 -0.09 -26.88
N ALA A 60 2.72 0.88 -27.13
CA ALA A 60 2.72 1.66 -28.35
C ALA A 60 3.96 2.57 -28.44
N ALA A 61 4.34 3.22 -27.35
CA ALA A 61 5.52 4.06 -27.26
C ALA A 61 6.82 3.24 -27.44
N LEU A 62 6.92 2.08 -26.81
CA LEU A 62 8.04 1.15 -26.97
C LEU A 62 8.20 0.67 -28.43
N ARG A 63 7.09 0.36 -29.12
CA ARG A 63 7.10 -0.03 -30.54
C ARG A 63 7.52 1.14 -31.46
N ALA A 64 7.24 2.37 -31.07
CA ALA A 64 7.61 3.56 -31.83
C ALA A 64 9.05 4.02 -31.57
N SER A 65 9.67 3.60 -30.46
CA SER A 65 11.03 3.98 -30.11
C SER A 65 12.05 3.24 -31.00
N PHE A 66 13.15 3.93 -31.33
CA PHE A 66 14.19 3.39 -32.21
C PHE A 66 15.03 2.31 -31.54
N ASP A 67 15.21 2.37 -30.23
CA ASP A 67 16.06 1.47 -29.42
C ASP A 67 15.28 0.55 -28.47
N GLY A 68 13.92 0.56 -28.55
CA GLY A 68 13.06 -0.23 -27.68
C GLY A 68 13.03 0.28 -26.25
N ARG A 69 13.36 1.56 -26.02
CA ARG A 69 13.31 2.20 -24.69
C ARG A 69 12.38 3.41 -24.74
N LEU A 70 11.76 3.70 -23.62
CA LEU A 70 11.04 4.94 -23.41
C LEU A 70 12.01 6.05 -23.02
N ASP A 71 11.78 7.26 -23.54
CA ASP A 71 12.44 8.44 -22.99
C ASP A 71 11.93 8.73 -21.56
N GLU A 72 12.73 9.50 -20.80
CA GLU A 72 12.45 9.78 -19.39
C GLU A 72 11.13 10.54 -19.19
N GLU A 73 10.75 11.43 -20.11
CA GLU A 73 9.52 12.21 -20.03
C GLU A 73 8.29 11.31 -20.21
N THR A 74 8.29 10.44 -21.22
CA THR A 74 7.23 9.45 -21.46
C THR A 74 7.09 8.49 -20.29
N LEU A 75 8.21 7.95 -19.78
CA LEU A 75 8.21 7.05 -18.63
C LEU A 75 7.64 7.75 -17.38
N ALA A 76 8.11 8.95 -17.07
CA ALA A 76 7.62 9.72 -15.93
C ALA A 76 6.12 10.05 -16.07
N SER A 77 5.65 10.40 -17.29
CA SER A 77 4.24 10.66 -17.57
C SER A 77 3.37 9.41 -17.30
N ILE A 78 3.80 8.23 -17.74
CA ILE A 78 3.09 6.97 -17.49
C ILE A 78 3.05 6.68 -15.99
N GLN A 79 4.20 6.72 -15.32
CA GLN A 79 4.31 6.43 -13.88
C GLN A 79 3.46 7.37 -13.02
N ASN A 80 3.40 8.66 -13.35
CA ASN A 80 2.57 9.63 -12.63
C ASN A 80 1.08 9.36 -12.76
N ARG A 81 0.64 8.72 -13.84
CA ARG A 81 -0.77 8.38 -14.09
C ARG A 81 -1.15 6.98 -13.63
N THR A 82 -0.19 6.08 -13.48
CA THR A 82 -0.44 4.70 -13.01
C THR A 82 -0.89 4.69 -11.56
N PHE A 83 -1.93 3.93 -11.26
CA PHE A 83 -2.44 3.81 -9.90
C PHE A 83 -1.45 3.12 -8.97
N MET A 84 -0.75 2.09 -9.45
CA MET A 84 0.11 1.25 -8.59
C MET A 84 -0.65 0.90 -7.29
N ALA A 85 -1.86 0.39 -7.47
CA ALA A 85 -2.78 0.13 -6.37
C ALA A 85 -2.43 -1.19 -5.69
N VAL A 86 -2.34 -1.18 -4.37
CA VAL A 86 -2.31 -2.45 -3.62
C VAL A 86 -3.53 -3.31 -3.99
N ALA A 87 -3.34 -4.62 -4.15
CA ALA A 87 -4.46 -5.52 -4.40
C ALA A 87 -5.50 -5.47 -3.26
N PRO A 88 -6.78 -5.76 -3.52
CA PRO A 88 -7.81 -5.74 -2.47
C PRO A 88 -7.49 -6.65 -1.28
N GLU A 89 -6.83 -7.78 -1.49
CA GLU A 89 -6.37 -8.70 -0.45
C GLU A 89 -5.23 -8.12 0.39
N VAL A 90 -4.29 -7.40 -0.22
CA VAL A 90 -3.21 -6.69 0.49
C VAL A 90 -3.79 -5.57 1.34
N GLY A 91 -4.74 -4.79 0.81
CA GLY A 91 -5.45 -3.77 1.58
C GLY A 91 -6.18 -4.35 2.79
N ARG A 92 -6.91 -5.48 2.63
CA ARG A 92 -7.54 -6.19 3.75
C ARG A 92 -6.52 -6.74 4.75
N PHE A 93 -5.38 -7.22 4.28
CA PHE A 93 -4.30 -7.67 5.13
C PHE A 93 -3.75 -6.52 5.98
N PHE A 94 -3.52 -5.34 5.42
CA PHE A 94 -3.11 -4.15 6.17
C PHE A 94 -4.16 -3.78 7.23
N TYR A 95 -5.44 -3.80 6.88
CA TYR A 95 -6.51 -3.57 7.86
C TYR A 95 -6.42 -4.57 9.03
N ILE A 96 -6.28 -5.87 8.75
CA ILE A 96 -6.20 -6.92 9.78
C ILE A 96 -4.95 -6.72 10.67
N LEU A 97 -3.80 -6.39 10.08
CA LEU A 97 -2.57 -6.09 10.83
C LEU A 97 -2.78 -4.93 11.81
N VAL A 98 -3.33 -3.81 11.34
CA VAL A 98 -3.59 -2.63 12.17
C VAL A 98 -4.61 -2.95 13.27
N ARG A 99 -5.67 -3.71 12.98
CA ARG A 99 -6.66 -4.16 13.97
C ARG A 99 -6.05 -5.04 15.05
N SER A 100 -5.13 -5.91 14.67
CA SER A 100 -4.49 -6.86 15.58
C SER A 100 -3.36 -6.21 16.40
N TYR A 101 -2.52 -5.43 15.75
CA TYR A 101 -1.33 -4.81 16.34
C TYR A 101 -1.66 -3.52 17.12
N LYS A 102 -2.70 -2.78 16.74
CA LYS A 102 -3.18 -1.52 17.34
C LYS A 102 -2.09 -0.45 17.45
N PRO A 103 -1.39 -0.12 16.36
CA PRO A 103 -0.39 0.93 16.36
C PRO A 103 -1.03 2.28 16.66
N SER A 104 -0.31 3.13 17.42
CA SER A 104 -0.75 4.52 17.66
C SER A 104 -0.31 5.44 16.54
N ARG A 105 0.84 5.15 15.90
CA ARG A 105 1.32 5.90 14.75
C ARG A 105 1.78 4.96 13.64
N ILE A 106 1.14 5.13 12.49
CA ILE A 106 1.52 4.49 11.23
C ILE A 106 2.18 5.55 10.35
N VAL A 107 3.30 5.19 9.73
CA VAL A 107 3.91 5.97 8.65
C VAL A 107 3.86 5.13 7.39
N GLU A 108 3.39 5.74 6.29
CA GLU A 108 3.33 5.11 4.97
C GLU A 108 4.18 5.91 3.98
N PHE A 109 5.02 5.21 3.26
CA PHE A 109 5.77 5.72 2.12
C PHE A 109 5.11 5.25 0.83
N GLY A 110 4.49 6.18 0.09
CA GLY A 110 3.78 5.91 -1.15
C GLY A 110 2.26 5.91 -0.96
N THR A 111 1.65 7.11 -0.96
CA THR A 111 0.18 7.26 -0.87
C THR A 111 -0.51 6.87 -2.16
N SER A 112 0.10 7.21 -3.32
CA SER A 112 -0.54 7.15 -4.63
C SER A 112 -1.94 7.80 -4.60
N PHE A 113 -2.99 7.08 -4.98
CA PHE A 113 -4.38 7.55 -4.92
C PHE A 113 -5.10 7.22 -3.60
N GLY A 114 -4.38 6.65 -2.62
CA GLY A 114 -4.84 6.49 -1.24
C GLY A 114 -5.54 5.17 -0.91
N LEU A 115 -5.44 4.13 -1.74
CA LEU A 115 -6.10 2.85 -1.50
C LEU A 115 -5.62 2.17 -0.22
N SER A 116 -4.31 2.00 -0.05
CA SER A 116 -3.68 1.46 1.17
C SER A 116 -4.01 2.32 2.40
N ALA A 117 -3.86 3.64 2.28
CA ALA A 117 -4.16 4.60 3.34
C ALA A 117 -5.61 4.52 3.86
N ILE A 118 -6.60 4.29 2.97
CA ILE A 118 -8.00 4.09 3.36
C ILE A 118 -8.16 2.82 4.21
N HIS A 119 -7.52 1.70 3.85
CA HIS A 119 -7.58 0.47 4.65
C HIS A 119 -6.92 0.64 6.03
N LEU A 120 -5.75 1.29 6.08
CA LEU A 120 -5.04 1.60 7.32
C LEU A 120 -5.88 2.50 8.23
N ALA A 121 -6.41 3.60 7.70
CA ALA A 121 -7.22 4.55 8.45
C ALA A 121 -8.57 3.98 8.90
N ALA A 122 -9.20 3.13 8.10
CA ALA A 122 -10.41 2.41 8.51
C ALA A 122 -10.16 1.54 9.74
N ALA A 123 -9.02 0.85 9.78
CA ALA A 123 -8.63 0.04 10.92
C ALA A 123 -8.31 0.89 12.16
N LEU A 124 -7.66 2.06 12.00
CA LEU A 124 -7.42 3.01 13.10
C LEU A 124 -8.73 3.54 13.68
N ARG A 125 -9.73 3.83 12.82
CA ARG A 125 -11.08 4.22 13.26
C ARG A 125 -11.71 3.14 14.14
N ASP A 126 -11.64 1.88 13.69
CA ASP A 126 -12.23 0.77 14.42
C ASP A 126 -11.45 0.42 15.70
N ASN A 127 -10.19 0.83 15.80
CA ASN A 127 -9.41 0.77 17.03
C ASN A 127 -9.77 1.91 18.01
N GLY A 128 -10.42 2.97 17.53
CA GLY A 128 -10.77 4.15 18.31
C GLY A 128 -9.58 5.06 18.63
N SER A 129 -8.40 4.82 18.07
CA SER A 129 -7.18 5.59 18.32
C SER A 129 -6.15 5.39 17.23
N GLY A 130 -5.19 6.29 17.15
CA GLY A 130 -4.06 6.27 16.23
C GLY A 130 -4.19 7.26 15.09
N GLN A 131 -3.07 7.47 14.39
CA GLN A 131 -2.94 8.38 13.26
C GLN A 131 -2.06 7.75 12.18
N LEU A 132 -2.43 7.97 10.92
CA LEU A 132 -1.65 7.67 9.75
C LEU A 132 -0.98 8.94 9.24
N ILE A 133 0.34 8.90 9.05
CA ILE A 133 1.10 9.87 8.27
C ILE A 133 1.47 9.17 6.97
N THR A 134 1.09 9.74 5.83
CA THR A 134 1.41 9.18 4.51
C THR A 134 2.05 10.23 3.62
N THR A 135 2.94 9.83 2.71
CA THR A 135 3.70 10.77 1.87
C THR A 135 3.57 10.43 0.39
N GLU A 136 3.37 11.47 -0.43
CA GLU A 136 3.22 11.38 -1.88
C GLU A 136 4.01 12.49 -2.58
N GLN A 137 4.82 12.12 -3.57
CA GLN A 137 5.65 13.08 -4.30
C GLN A 137 4.88 13.81 -5.40
N SER A 138 3.91 13.14 -6.04
CA SER A 138 3.08 13.75 -7.08
C SER A 138 1.99 14.61 -6.47
N SER A 139 1.98 15.90 -6.81
CA SER A 139 0.94 16.85 -6.35
C SER A 139 -0.45 16.46 -6.84
N GLU A 140 -0.56 15.89 -8.04
CA GLU A 140 -1.82 15.44 -8.61
C GLU A 140 -2.38 14.24 -7.83
N LYS A 141 -1.55 13.21 -7.57
CA LYS A 141 -1.95 12.04 -6.78
C LYS A 141 -2.31 12.45 -5.36
N ALA A 142 -1.50 13.28 -4.71
CA ALA A 142 -1.78 13.80 -3.37
C ALA A 142 -3.12 14.53 -3.29
N ALA A 143 -3.42 15.40 -4.24
CA ALA A 143 -4.69 16.13 -4.28
C ALA A 143 -5.90 15.18 -4.46
N ARG A 144 -5.77 14.17 -5.32
CA ARG A 144 -6.82 13.16 -5.51
C ARG A 144 -6.97 12.27 -4.28
N ALA A 145 -5.88 11.82 -3.67
CA ALA A 145 -5.91 11.02 -2.45
C ALA A 145 -6.65 11.77 -1.32
N ALA A 146 -6.36 13.06 -1.11
CA ALA A 146 -7.05 13.89 -0.12
C ALA A 146 -8.57 13.90 -0.34
N GLN A 147 -9.04 14.04 -1.59
CA GLN A 147 -10.48 13.96 -1.92
C GLN A 147 -11.07 12.58 -1.60
N HIS A 148 -10.33 11.50 -1.86
CA HIS A 148 -10.80 10.14 -1.55
C HIS A 148 -10.91 9.92 -0.03
N PHE A 149 -9.99 10.48 0.75
CA PHE A 149 -10.05 10.44 2.22
C PHE A 149 -11.27 11.19 2.76
N GLU A 150 -11.61 12.34 2.17
CA GLU A 150 -12.83 13.08 2.52
C GLU A 150 -14.09 12.28 2.17
N GLN A 151 -14.17 11.71 0.96
CA GLN A 151 -15.29 10.89 0.51
C GLN A 151 -15.48 9.64 1.39
N ALA A 152 -14.40 9.01 1.83
CA ALA A 152 -14.42 7.90 2.77
C ALA A 152 -14.71 8.34 4.22
N GLY A 153 -14.71 9.67 4.48
CA GLY A 153 -14.88 10.25 5.81
C GLY A 153 -13.72 9.95 6.75
N LEU A 154 -12.49 9.74 6.26
CA LEU A 154 -11.32 9.28 7.02
C LEU A 154 -10.24 10.38 7.19
N SER A 155 -10.43 11.57 6.61
CA SER A 155 -9.42 12.64 6.58
C SER A 155 -8.89 13.04 7.96
N ASN A 156 -9.70 12.94 9.00
CA ASN A 156 -9.29 13.27 10.37
C ASN A 156 -8.28 12.29 10.99
N LEU A 157 -8.07 11.15 10.37
CA LEU A 157 -7.12 10.11 10.80
C LEU A 157 -5.84 10.07 9.95
N ILE A 158 -5.83 10.83 8.84
CA ILE A 158 -4.76 10.79 7.83
C ILE A 158 -4.12 12.16 7.71
N GLU A 159 -2.81 12.22 7.95
CA GLU A 159 -1.96 13.37 7.64
C GLU A 159 -1.23 13.07 6.34
N LEU A 160 -1.69 13.64 5.22
CA LEU A 160 -1.04 13.51 3.92
C LEU A 160 0.03 14.59 3.76
N ARG A 161 1.27 14.19 3.55
CA ARG A 161 2.42 15.06 3.33
C ARG A 161 2.85 15.00 1.87
N HIS A 162 2.68 16.08 1.14
CA HIS A 162 3.13 16.20 -0.24
C HIS A 162 4.60 16.57 -0.31
N GLY A 163 5.38 15.82 -1.08
CA GLY A 163 6.79 16.06 -1.39
C GLY A 163 7.69 14.84 -1.22
N ASP A 164 9.00 15.08 -1.26
CA ASP A 164 10.02 14.06 -1.04
C ASP A 164 9.92 13.48 0.38
N ALA A 165 9.82 12.15 0.47
CA ALA A 165 9.72 11.43 1.74
C ALA A 165 10.89 11.72 2.70
N PHE A 166 12.11 11.90 2.17
CA PHE A 166 13.28 12.24 2.98
C PHE A 166 13.20 13.63 3.61
N VAL A 167 12.34 14.49 3.11
CA VAL A 167 12.07 15.83 3.66
C VAL A 167 10.80 15.80 4.49
N THR A 168 9.72 15.26 3.95
CA THR A 168 8.39 15.31 4.57
C THR A 168 8.28 14.45 5.82
N LEU A 169 9.07 13.38 5.95
CA LEU A 169 9.09 12.53 7.15
C LEU A 169 10.12 12.97 8.21
N GLN A 170 10.84 14.08 7.99
CA GLN A 170 11.66 14.66 9.05
C GLN A 170 10.80 15.12 10.22
N GLY A 171 11.30 14.91 11.44
CA GLY A 171 10.60 15.28 12.66
C GLY A 171 9.41 14.39 13.04
N VAL A 172 9.18 13.28 12.30
CA VAL A 172 8.27 12.23 12.78
C VAL A 172 8.92 11.53 13.97
N GLU A 173 8.15 11.32 15.01
CA GLU A 173 8.60 10.66 16.23
C GLU A 173 7.78 9.40 16.51
N LYS A 174 8.43 8.38 17.04
CA LYS A 174 7.81 7.16 17.55
C LYS A 174 6.87 6.48 16.55
N ILE A 175 7.44 5.80 15.58
CA ILE A 175 6.71 5.03 14.57
C ILE A 175 6.43 3.63 15.11
N ASP A 176 5.16 3.26 15.29
CA ASP A 176 4.77 1.92 15.72
C ASP A 176 4.64 0.95 14.54
N MET A 177 4.23 1.46 13.36
CA MET A 177 4.14 0.68 12.12
C MET A 177 4.63 1.52 10.95
N LEU A 178 5.53 0.95 10.14
CA LEU A 178 6.04 1.55 8.90
C LEU A 178 5.56 0.71 7.72
N VAL A 179 4.90 1.34 6.75
CA VAL A 179 4.48 0.73 5.49
C VAL A 179 5.33 1.30 4.36
N LEU A 180 6.02 0.45 3.63
CA LEU A 180 6.85 0.78 2.49
C LEU A 180 6.15 0.28 1.22
N ASP A 181 5.52 1.19 0.49
CA ASP A 181 4.76 0.94 -0.74
C ASP A 181 5.04 2.01 -1.82
N GLY A 182 6.20 2.64 -1.75
CA GLY A 182 6.65 3.62 -2.71
C GLY A 182 7.69 3.06 -3.69
N TRP A 183 8.65 3.92 -4.09
CA TRP A 183 9.71 3.56 -5.03
C TRP A 183 10.71 2.59 -4.39
N LYS A 184 10.75 1.36 -4.86
CA LYS A 184 11.46 0.23 -4.21
C LYS A 184 12.94 0.47 -3.89
N PRO A 185 13.77 1.11 -4.75
CA PRO A 185 15.15 1.43 -4.40
C PRO A 185 15.32 2.33 -3.18
N LEU A 186 14.26 3.02 -2.75
CA LEU A 186 14.29 3.91 -1.59
C LEU A 186 13.90 3.21 -0.27
N TYR A 187 13.47 1.95 -0.29
CA TYR A 187 13.05 1.22 0.91
C TYR A 187 14.14 1.17 1.97
N LEU A 188 15.35 0.71 1.61
CA LEU A 188 16.45 0.65 2.57
C LEU A 188 16.92 2.03 3.05
N PRO A 189 17.24 3.02 2.18
CA PRO A 189 17.66 4.33 2.65
C PRO A 189 16.61 5.01 3.55
N LEU A 190 15.32 4.86 3.23
CA LEU A 190 14.25 5.45 4.03
C LEU A 190 14.10 4.73 5.38
N LEU A 191 14.15 3.40 5.39
CA LEU A 191 14.14 2.62 6.64
C LEU A 191 15.28 3.08 7.55
N GLN A 192 16.52 3.16 7.02
CA GLN A 192 17.70 3.59 7.79
C GLN A 192 17.56 5.02 8.34
N MET A 193 16.95 5.94 7.57
CA MET A 193 16.66 7.30 8.04
C MET A 193 15.67 7.29 9.21
N LEU A 194 14.66 6.39 9.16
CA LEU A 194 13.59 6.32 10.16
C LEU A 194 13.91 5.42 11.35
N GLU A 195 14.92 4.55 11.26
CA GLU A 195 15.30 3.63 12.35
C GLU A 195 15.47 4.28 13.73
N PRO A 196 16.08 5.49 13.86
CA PRO A 196 16.23 6.13 15.15
C PRO A 196 14.90 6.49 15.84
N VAL A 197 13.81 6.58 15.08
CA VAL A 197 12.47 6.98 15.56
C VAL A 197 11.46 5.84 15.52
N LEU A 198 11.87 4.63 15.12
CA LEU A 198 11.02 3.45 15.26
C LEU A 198 10.80 3.13 16.73
N ALA A 199 9.57 2.89 17.10
CA ALA A 199 9.24 2.42 18.45
C ALA A 199 9.88 1.04 18.73
N PRO A 200 10.19 0.70 19.98
CA PRO A 200 10.45 -0.69 20.33
C PRO A 200 9.29 -1.57 19.85
N HIS A 201 9.63 -2.66 19.19
CA HIS A 201 8.63 -3.57 18.59
C HIS A 201 7.91 -2.99 17.35
N CYS A 202 8.52 -2.08 16.60
CA CYS A 202 7.93 -1.55 15.37
C CYS A 202 7.72 -2.67 14.34
N LEU A 203 6.52 -2.67 13.73
CA LEU A 203 6.20 -3.54 12.60
C LEU A 203 6.51 -2.79 11.29
N VAL A 204 7.41 -3.34 10.47
CA VAL A 204 7.70 -2.84 9.13
C VAL A 204 7.06 -3.77 8.10
N VAL A 205 6.30 -3.21 7.18
CA VAL A 205 5.59 -3.93 6.11
C VAL A 205 6.06 -3.35 4.79
N ALA A 206 6.61 -4.18 3.90
CA ALA A 206 7.04 -3.76 2.57
C ALA A 206 6.28 -4.53 1.50
N ASP A 207 5.68 -3.82 0.55
CA ASP A 207 4.91 -4.39 -0.55
C ASP A 207 5.73 -4.60 -1.82
N ASP A 208 5.25 -5.45 -2.74
CA ASP A 208 5.84 -5.81 -4.05
C ASP A 208 7.23 -6.49 -3.97
N VAL A 209 7.53 -7.16 -2.88
CA VAL A 209 8.88 -7.70 -2.65
C VAL A 209 9.21 -8.95 -3.47
N ILE A 210 8.22 -9.66 -4.00
CA ILE A 210 8.42 -10.83 -4.88
C ILE A 210 8.50 -10.40 -6.34
N SER A 211 7.51 -9.66 -6.84
CA SER A 211 7.49 -9.23 -8.24
C SER A 211 8.65 -8.28 -8.59
N LEU A 212 9.06 -7.44 -7.63
CA LEU A 212 10.16 -6.50 -7.77
C LEU A 212 11.39 -6.86 -6.93
N ALA A 213 11.61 -8.16 -6.67
CA ALA A 213 12.66 -8.66 -5.78
C ALA A 213 14.05 -8.07 -6.07
N ALA A 214 14.43 -7.93 -7.34
CA ALA A 214 15.73 -7.37 -7.71
C ALA A 214 15.88 -5.90 -7.26
N LYS A 215 14.80 -5.12 -7.25
CA LYS A 215 14.81 -3.72 -6.78
C LYS A 215 14.75 -3.64 -5.25
N CYS A 216 14.12 -4.62 -4.61
CA CYS A 216 13.99 -4.73 -3.15
C CYS A 216 15.19 -5.41 -2.49
N ALA A 217 16.10 -6.06 -3.26
CA ALA A 217 17.18 -6.89 -2.72
C ALA A 217 18.01 -6.20 -1.61
N PRO A 218 18.45 -4.92 -1.73
CA PRO A 218 19.20 -4.28 -0.65
C PRO A 218 18.40 -4.18 0.66
N TYR A 219 17.09 -3.92 0.57
CA TYR A 219 16.19 -3.87 1.72
C TYR A 219 15.98 -5.26 2.33
N LEU A 220 15.70 -6.27 1.50
CA LEU A 220 15.46 -7.64 1.94
C LEU A 220 16.69 -8.25 2.60
N ASP A 221 17.87 -8.06 2.01
CA ASP A 221 19.14 -8.50 2.61
C ASP A 221 19.34 -7.87 3.98
N TYR A 222 19.01 -6.59 4.12
CA TYR A 222 19.17 -5.86 5.39
C TYR A 222 18.23 -6.35 6.48
N VAL A 223 16.92 -6.48 6.22
CA VAL A 223 15.93 -6.88 7.25
C VAL A 223 15.98 -8.38 7.56
N ARG A 224 16.52 -9.20 6.66
CA ARG A 224 16.70 -10.64 6.85
C ARG A 224 18.02 -10.98 7.55
N ASP A 225 18.98 -10.06 7.60
CA ASP A 225 20.20 -10.23 8.42
C ASP A 225 19.88 -9.94 9.89
N ARG A 226 20.00 -10.99 10.72
CA ARG A 226 19.75 -10.91 12.17
C ARG A 226 20.64 -9.90 12.90
N ALA A 227 21.81 -9.57 12.33
CA ALA A 227 22.71 -8.58 12.91
C ALA A 227 22.08 -7.18 12.96
N ASN A 228 21.11 -6.89 12.09
CA ASN A 228 20.39 -5.61 12.04
C ASN A 228 19.17 -5.56 13.00
N GLY A 229 18.93 -6.62 13.77
CA GLY A 229 17.94 -6.62 14.84
C GLY A 229 16.49 -6.81 14.39
N TYR A 230 16.27 -7.36 13.19
CA TYR A 230 14.94 -7.69 12.68
C TYR A 230 14.68 -9.20 12.71
N VAL A 231 13.39 -9.55 12.88
CA VAL A 231 12.84 -10.86 12.52
C VAL A 231 11.92 -10.62 11.34
N SER A 232 12.23 -11.26 10.21
CA SER A 232 11.57 -10.98 8.94
C SER A 232 10.97 -12.24 8.32
N CYS A 233 9.85 -12.07 7.60
CA CYS A 233 9.13 -13.17 6.94
C CYS A 233 8.46 -12.66 5.66
N GLU A 234 8.72 -13.33 4.54
CA GLU A 234 8.02 -13.11 3.28
C GLU A 234 6.67 -13.81 3.28
N ILE A 235 5.63 -13.09 2.87
CA ILE A 235 4.27 -13.58 2.71
C ILE A 235 3.93 -13.51 1.21
N PRO A 236 3.65 -14.66 0.55
CA PRO A 236 3.31 -14.70 -0.87
C PRO A 236 1.85 -14.27 -1.09
N LEU A 237 1.55 -13.01 -0.79
CA LEU A 237 0.26 -12.38 -1.00
C LEU A 237 0.42 -11.39 -2.17
N ASP A 238 -0.32 -11.60 -3.26
CA ASP A 238 -0.21 -10.84 -4.51
C ASP A 238 1.24 -10.75 -5.00
N ASP A 239 1.80 -9.57 -5.16
CA ASP A 239 3.18 -9.30 -5.58
C ASP A 239 4.23 -9.49 -4.46
N GLY A 240 3.80 -9.98 -3.30
CA GLY A 240 4.62 -10.34 -2.15
C GLY A 240 4.76 -9.23 -1.12
N VAL A 241 4.59 -9.60 0.14
CA VAL A 241 4.74 -8.70 1.29
C VAL A 241 5.84 -9.21 2.21
N GLU A 242 6.80 -8.37 2.59
CA GLU A 242 7.76 -8.67 3.64
C GLU A 242 7.29 -8.05 4.95
N LEU A 243 7.11 -8.88 5.97
CA LEU A 243 6.85 -8.47 7.34
C LEU A 243 8.13 -8.53 8.15
N SER A 244 8.54 -7.42 8.72
CA SER A 244 9.72 -7.34 9.59
C SER A 244 9.34 -6.74 10.93
N PHE A 245 9.84 -7.34 11.99
CA PHE A 245 9.58 -6.91 13.37
C PHE A 245 10.89 -6.61 14.07
N ARG A 246 10.99 -5.45 14.72
CA ARG A 246 12.20 -4.98 15.41
C ARG A 246 12.04 -4.94 16.91
#